data_c035f79323bd5b824a796aecbdb2c24a
#
_entry.id   c035f79323bd5b824a796aecbdb2c24a
#
_cell.length_a   1.000
_cell.length_b   1.000
_cell.length_c   1.000
_cell.angle_alpha   90.00
_cell.angle_beta   90.00
_cell.angle_gamma   90.00
#
_symmetry.space_group_name_H-M   'P 1'
#
loop_
_entity.id
_entity.type
_entity.pdbx_description
1 polymer ?
#
loop_
_entity_poly.entity_id
_entity_poly.type
_entity_poly.pdbx_seq_one_letter_code
_entity_poly.pdbx_strand_id
1 'polypeptide(L)'
;YYEGWKGIHPAGTSQVCSINSCLNVGISPEGANRAIQVVQTINTSYGTDSEAFSQIAHDYFFGPVSPHDPDSDCQLNYVIVIGDGMMSGTGTDSDGGIGETKDRLTRLRTDLGVKSLMVAYGPGIRDAGMTQFDELAVVGSCDAAGNQDCEATIVAKTPLELQTTLAQKIRQILAERLSFTAPSITATIQQGGSLYQAQFAYEQYGEWQGTILRKTLNSDGTVDHDENSPGNWDAAKRVKLQSAGGTADPGNADGRNIWTAIGSSDANYIGNWDNVNETNAPLLETEMEKLGYQINNYYTSSSTCTGDDTTTEERNGLLRFLAGQDFFDYDGDCITTELRDHVLGDIYHSQLIEVGAPDGDLKFTDNNQEAYFRATNNYQAFKNSYATRRDVLYAGSNSGLLHAFNAQTGDEEWAFLPPLLIGKLPTIINSSLDGRVNGKGGSNAIFGVDGSPVVHDVFMKGLTPEGNIEGAKSWHSILFVPFGRGGAGFSVLDVTNPIVKDGAGPLHMFTVYNDYINNK
;
A
#
# COMPACT_ATOMS: atom_id res chain seq x y z
N TYR A 1 -28.39 -11.60 20.49
CA TYR A 1 -27.66 -11.72 21.75
C TYR A 1 -28.20 -12.85 22.58
N TYR A 2 -27.42 -13.91 22.78
CA TYR A 2 -27.75 -14.93 23.75
C TYR A 2 -26.82 -14.76 24.95
N GLU A 3 -27.38 -14.36 26.08
CA GLU A 3 -26.68 -14.33 27.34
C GLU A 3 -26.70 -15.73 27.96
N GLY A 4 -25.53 -16.26 28.22
CA GLY A 4 -25.35 -17.52 28.93
C GLY A 4 -24.44 -18.48 28.19
N TRP A 5 -23.59 -19.14 28.94
CA TRP A 5 -22.75 -20.22 28.48
C TRP A 5 -23.63 -21.39 28.01
N LYS A 6 -23.50 -21.74 26.74
CA LYS A 6 -24.24 -22.87 26.14
C LYS A 6 -23.25 -23.83 25.51
N GLY A 7 -22.35 -24.23 26.34
CA GLY A 7 -21.17 -24.88 26.01
C GLY A 7 -21.27 -26.27 25.51
N ILE A 8 -20.16 -26.77 25.26
CA ILE A 8 -19.65 -28.08 25.03
C ILE A 8 -20.54 -29.15 25.66
N HIS A 9 -21.07 -30.06 24.88
CA HIS A 9 -21.88 -31.15 25.36
C HIS A 9 -21.10 -32.06 26.32
N PRO A 10 -21.74 -32.52 27.39
CA PRO A 10 -21.19 -33.62 28.18
C PRO A 10 -20.98 -34.85 27.31
N ALA A 11 -19.84 -35.50 27.44
CA ALA A 11 -19.54 -36.72 26.72
C ALA A 11 -20.68 -37.73 26.85
N GLY A 12 -21.25 -38.16 25.73
CA GLY A 12 -22.31 -39.17 25.67
C GLY A 12 -23.71 -38.64 25.45
N THR A 13 -23.93 -37.33 25.19
CA THR A 13 -25.23 -36.82 24.78
C THR A 13 -25.18 -36.36 23.32
N SER A 14 -25.95 -36.98 22.46
CA SER A 14 -26.13 -36.65 21.04
C SER A 14 -27.04 -35.43 20.84
N GLN A 15 -26.74 -34.29 21.43
CA GLN A 15 -27.48 -33.07 21.15
C GLN A 15 -26.74 -32.26 20.07
N VAL A 16 -27.40 -32.07 18.95
CA VAL A 16 -26.92 -31.23 17.87
C VAL A 16 -26.82 -29.77 18.37
N CYS A 17 -25.67 -29.18 18.26
CA CYS A 17 -25.51 -27.76 18.49
C CYS A 17 -26.29 -26.95 17.46
N SER A 18 -27.05 -25.98 17.90
CA SER A 18 -27.74 -25.01 17.06
C SER A 18 -27.33 -23.60 17.44
N ILE A 19 -27.60 -22.61 16.60
CA ILE A 19 -27.42 -21.20 16.94
C ILE A 19 -28.00 -20.86 18.32
N ASN A 20 -29.18 -21.38 18.61
CA ASN A 20 -29.89 -21.11 19.86
C ASN A 20 -29.26 -21.79 21.09
N SER A 21 -28.46 -22.83 20.90
CA SER A 21 -27.88 -23.61 22.00
C SER A 21 -26.39 -23.41 22.20
N CYS A 22 -25.64 -23.02 21.16
CA CYS A 22 -24.19 -23.01 21.20
C CYS A 22 -23.55 -21.65 20.82
N LEU A 23 -24.31 -20.73 20.21
CA LEU A 23 -23.79 -19.39 19.95
C LEU A 23 -23.71 -18.60 21.26
N ASN A 24 -22.50 -18.20 21.66
CA ASN A 24 -22.26 -17.46 22.88
C ASN A 24 -22.33 -15.95 22.67
N VAL A 25 -21.75 -15.43 21.58
CA VAL A 25 -21.72 -14.02 21.24
C VAL A 25 -21.97 -13.83 19.75
N GLY A 26 -22.99 -13.07 19.39
CA GLY A 26 -23.23 -12.68 18.00
C GLY A 26 -22.26 -11.59 17.53
N ILE A 27 -22.06 -11.49 16.21
CA ILE A 27 -21.25 -10.43 15.60
C ILE A 27 -21.92 -9.09 15.84
N SER A 28 -21.19 -8.17 16.48
CA SER A 28 -21.64 -6.81 16.78
C SER A 28 -20.46 -5.90 17.08
N PRO A 29 -20.60 -4.57 17.04
CA PRO A 29 -19.53 -3.63 17.40
C PRO A 29 -18.94 -3.87 18.78
N GLU A 30 -19.72 -4.38 19.73
CA GLU A 30 -19.29 -4.68 21.10
C GLU A 30 -18.90 -6.15 21.29
N GLY A 31 -18.96 -6.96 20.24
CA GLY A 31 -18.78 -8.42 20.29
C GLY A 31 -17.46 -8.82 20.91
N ALA A 32 -16.36 -8.13 20.61
CA ALA A 32 -15.04 -8.43 21.15
C ALA A 32 -14.99 -8.33 22.69
N ASN A 33 -15.54 -7.26 23.28
CA ASN A 33 -15.58 -7.07 24.73
C ASN A 33 -16.44 -8.14 25.42
N ARG A 34 -17.55 -8.53 24.79
CA ARG A 34 -18.41 -9.59 25.31
C ARG A 34 -17.77 -10.97 25.17
N ALA A 35 -17.07 -11.24 24.08
CA ALA A 35 -16.31 -12.50 23.91
C ALA A 35 -15.28 -12.68 25.03
N ILE A 36 -14.56 -11.61 25.42
CA ILE A 36 -13.60 -11.64 26.55
C ILE A 36 -14.30 -12.08 27.84
N GLN A 37 -15.49 -11.54 28.13
CA GLN A 37 -16.23 -11.89 29.34
C GLN A 37 -16.72 -13.35 29.30
N VAL A 38 -17.21 -13.81 28.14
CA VAL A 38 -17.69 -15.19 27.97
C VAL A 38 -16.55 -16.20 28.07
N VAL A 39 -15.41 -15.95 27.45
CA VAL A 39 -14.24 -16.85 27.51
C VAL A 39 -13.78 -17.12 28.95
N GLN A 40 -13.89 -16.13 29.83
CA GLN A 40 -13.56 -16.30 31.25
C GLN A 40 -14.49 -17.27 32.00
N THR A 41 -15.65 -17.58 31.44
CA THR A 41 -16.65 -18.49 32.03
C THR A 41 -16.68 -19.88 31.40
N ILE A 42 -15.89 -20.11 30.32
CA ILE A 42 -15.85 -21.39 29.61
C ILE A 42 -15.15 -22.45 30.47
N ASN A 43 -15.80 -23.60 30.60
CA ASN A 43 -15.23 -24.76 31.28
C ASN A 43 -14.59 -25.72 30.26
N THR A 44 -13.33 -26.11 30.47
CA THR A 44 -12.45 -26.79 29.50
C THR A 44 -12.38 -28.30 29.69
N SER A 45 -13.45 -28.99 30.06
CA SER A 45 -13.35 -30.41 30.50
C SER A 45 -13.79 -31.48 29.49
N TYR A 46 -13.96 -31.16 28.19
CA TYR A 46 -14.51 -32.13 27.19
C TYR A 46 -13.74 -32.09 25.87
N GLY A 47 -13.96 -33.09 25.00
CA GLY A 47 -13.29 -33.25 23.71
C GLY A 47 -13.66 -32.20 22.65
N THR A 48 -12.94 -32.21 21.54
CA THR A 48 -13.13 -31.26 20.42
C THR A 48 -14.17 -31.82 19.45
N ASP A 49 -15.39 -31.27 19.45
CA ASP A 49 -16.45 -31.64 18.54
C ASP A 49 -16.45 -30.76 17.30
N SER A 50 -16.04 -31.32 16.16
CA SER A 50 -15.97 -30.61 14.90
C SER A 50 -17.32 -30.29 14.27
N GLU A 51 -18.31 -31.13 14.49
CA GLU A 51 -19.66 -30.92 13.98
C GLU A 51 -20.33 -29.72 14.64
N ALA A 52 -20.08 -29.50 15.94
CA ALA A 52 -20.68 -28.42 16.69
C ALA A 52 -20.29 -27.04 16.12
N PHE A 53 -19.00 -26.79 15.94
CA PHE A 53 -18.59 -25.48 15.44
C PHE A 53 -18.97 -25.26 13.97
N SER A 54 -18.85 -26.30 13.14
CA SER A 54 -19.18 -26.20 11.72
C SER A 54 -20.69 -26.00 11.49
N GLN A 55 -21.53 -26.66 12.30
CA GLN A 55 -22.97 -26.44 12.27
C GLN A 55 -23.34 -25.02 12.67
N ILE A 56 -22.75 -24.50 13.75
CA ILE A 56 -23.00 -23.12 14.20
C ILE A 56 -22.58 -22.13 13.13
N ALA A 57 -21.38 -22.27 12.57
CA ALA A 57 -20.89 -21.39 11.52
C ALA A 57 -21.79 -21.43 10.29
N HIS A 58 -22.15 -22.63 9.83
CA HIS A 58 -23.07 -22.82 8.71
C HIS A 58 -24.41 -22.14 8.96
N ASP A 59 -25.08 -22.45 10.07
CA ASP A 59 -26.43 -21.94 10.37
C ASP A 59 -26.40 -20.42 10.62
N TYR A 60 -25.29 -19.88 11.12
CA TYR A 60 -25.13 -18.45 11.33
C TYR A 60 -24.99 -17.68 10.01
N PHE A 61 -24.18 -18.16 9.10
CA PHE A 61 -23.97 -17.51 7.80
C PHE A 61 -25.11 -17.74 6.80
N PHE A 62 -25.81 -18.88 6.85
CA PHE A 62 -26.97 -19.17 6.01
C PHE A 62 -28.31 -18.77 6.64
N GLY A 63 -28.30 -18.35 7.90
CA GLY A 63 -29.50 -18.01 8.65
C GLY A 63 -29.99 -16.57 8.44
N PRO A 64 -31.17 -16.24 9.01
CA PRO A 64 -31.80 -14.94 8.82
C PRO A 64 -31.06 -13.78 9.52
N VAL A 65 -30.08 -14.06 10.37
CA VAL A 65 -29.24 -13.08 11.07
C VAL A 65 -27.82 -13.13 10.55
N SER A 66 -27.64 -13.60 9.33
CA SER A 66 -26.33 -13.71 8.68
C SER A 66 -25.61 -12.36 8.67
N PRO A 67 -24.33 -12.31 9.03
CA PRO A 67 -23.51 -11.12 8.85
C PRO A 67 -23.08 -10.93 7.39
N HIS A 68 -23.26 -11.93 6.53
CA HIS A 68 -22.91 -11.87 5.12
C HIS A 68 -23.88 -10.98 4.36
N ASP A 69 -23.36 -9.94 3.71
CA ASP A 69 -24.11 -9.05 2.83
C ASP A 69 -23.77 -9.41 1.37
N PRO A 70 -24.71 -10.01 0.62
CA PRO A 70 -24.47 -10.42 -0.77
C PRO A 70 -24.24 -9.23 -1.72
N ASP A 71 -24.63 -8.01 -1.31
CA ASP A 71 -24.47 -6.80 -2.12
C ASP A 71 -23.16 -6.05 -1.80
N SER A 72 -22.34 -6.60 -0.88
CA SER A 72 -21.09 -5.96 -0.43
C SER A 72 -19.86 -6.74 -0.92
N ASP A 73 -19.32 -6.37 -2.07
CA ASP A 73 -18.09 -6.95 -2.65
C ASP A 73 -16.84 -6.73 -1.77
N CYS A 74 -16.91 -5.81 -0.82
CA CYS A 74 -15.80 -5.46 0.08
C CYS A 74 -15.88 -6.16 1.44
N GLN A 75 -16.92 -6.91 1.72
CA GLN A 75 -17.06 -7.60 3.00
C GLN A 75 -16.23 -8.89 3.03
N LEU A 76 -15.31 -8.99 3.98
CA LEU A 76 -14.54 -10.19 4.25
C LEU A 76 -15.16 -10.98 5.41
N ASN A 77 -15.54 -12.21 5.14
CA ASN A 77 -16.08 -13.09 6.15
C ASN A 77 -15.15 -14.29 6.37
N TYR A 78 -14.77 -14.50 7.62
CA TYR A 78 -13.90 -15.59 8.02
C TYR A 78 -14.46 -16.36 9.20
N VAL A 79 -14.24 -17.67 9.20
CA VAL A 79 -14.44 -18.54 10.36
C VAL A 79 -13.06 -18.92 10.89
N ILE A 80 -12.73 -18.54 12.13
CA ILE A 80 -11.47 -18.91 12.77
C ILE A 80 -11.75 -20.03 13.76
N VAL A 81 -11.16 -21.19 13.53
CA VAL A 81 -11.31 -22.38 14.37
C VAL A 81 -10.04 -22.59 15.17
N ILE A 82 -10.13 -22.51 16.48
CA ILE A 82 -9.01 -22.74 17.40
C ILE A 82 -9.27 -24.02 18.15
N GLY A 83 -8.40 -25.01 18.02
CA GLY A 83 -8.51 -26.29 18.72
C GLY A 83 -7.17 -26.79 19.21
N ASP A 84 -7.19 -27.60 20.28
CA ASP A 84 -6.01 -28.06 21.01
C ASP A 84 -5.77 -29.58 20.91
N GLY A 85 -6.56 -30.26 20.09
CA GLY A 85 -6.47 -31.71 19.98
C GLY A 85 -7.08 -32.26 18.69
N MET A 86 -7.13 -33.58 18.64
CA MET A 86 -7.78 -34.31 17.56
C MET A 86 -9.28 -34.00 17.58
N MET A 87 -9.83 -33.65 16.44
CA MET A 87 -11.26 -33.41 16.28
C MET A 87 -12.00 -34.73 16.22
N SER A 88 -13.18 -34.76 16.79
CA SER A 88 -14.10 -35.91 16.76
C SER A 88 -15.47 -35.46 16.26
N GLY A 89 -16.14 -36.31 15.52
CA GLY A 89 -17.53 -36.15 15.11
C GLY A 89 -18.31 -37.41 15.37
N THR A 90 -19.62 -37.36 15.18
CA THR A 90 -20.52 -38.53 15.37
C THR A 90 -20.55 -39.47 14.17
N GLY A 91 -19.94 -39.10 13.04
CA GLY A 91 -19.88 -39.86 11.81
C GLY A 91 -19.04 -41.14 11.93
N THR A 92 -19.48 -42.19 11.27
CA THR A 92 -18.74 -43.47 11.13
C THR A 92 -17.95 -43.52 9.82
N ASP A 93 -17.72 -42.37 9.20
CA ASP A 93 -17.04 -42.26 7.93
C ASP A 93 -15.51 -42.53 8.03
N SER A 94 -14.91 -42.81 6.89
CA SER A 94 -13.49 -43.12 6.78
C SER A 94 -12.58 -41.93 7.16
N ASP A 95 -13.14 -40.74 7.32
CA ASP A 95 -12.45 -39.47 7.59
C ASP A 95 -12.36 -39.14 9.08
N GLY A 96 -12.60 -40.09 9.96
CA GLY A 96 -12.49 -39.93 11.41
C GLY A 96 -13.52 -38.98 12.02
N GLY A 97 -14.70 -38.86 11.40
CA GLY A 97 -15.81 -38.06 11.88
C GLY A 97 -15.78 -36.58 11.50
N ILE A 98 -14.95 -36.18 10.54
CA ILE A 98 -14.88 -34.76 10.08
C ILE A 98 -15.52 -34.53 8.70
N GLY A 99 -16.16 -35.56 8.08
CA GLY A 99 -16.76 -35.47 6.75
C GLY A 99 -17.83 -34.38 6.64
N GLU A 100 -18.79 -34.34 7.55
CA GLU A 100 -19.83 -33.31 7.58
C GLU A 100 -19.24 -31.90 7.84
N THR A 101 -18.18 -31.82 8.63
CA THR A 101 -17.45 -30.55 8.85
C THR A 101 -16.84 -30.06 7.56
N LYS A 102 -16.18 -30.92 6.78
CA LYS A 102 -15.63 -30.58 5.46
C LYS A 102 -16.73 -30.08 4.52
N ASP A 103 -17.88 -30.77 4.47
CA ASP A 103 -18.98 -30.35 3.60
C ASP A 103 -19.54 -28.98 3.97
N ARG A 104 -19.70 -28.67 5.25
CA ARG A 104 -20.17 -27.37 5.72
C ARG A 104 -19.18 -26.26 5.44
N LEU A 105 -17.88 -26.46 5.70
CA LEU A 105 -16.85 -25.48 5.41
C LEU A 105 -16.69 -25.25 3.89
N THR A 106 -16.83 -26.32 3.10
CA THR A 106 -16.86 -26.20 1.63
C THR A 106 -18.00 -25.32 1.17
N ARG A 107 -19.22 -25.55 1.67
CA ARG A 107 -20.39 -24.74 1.33
C ARG A 107 -20.26 -23.28 1.76
N LEU A 108 -19.75 -23.01 2.96
CA LEU A 108 -19.45 -21.64 3.41
C LEU A 108 -18.54 -20.92 2.42
N ARG A 109 -17.51 -21.61 1.94
CA ARG A 109 -16.57 -21.06 0.97
C ARG A 109 -17.16 -20.91 -0.43
N THR A 110 -17.80 -21.96 -0.96
CA THR A 110 -18.27 -21.97 -2.36
C THR A 110 -19.52 -21.12 -2.58
N ASP A 111 -20.43 -21.11 -1.61
CA ASP A 111 -21.74 -20.48 -1.77
C ASP A 111 -21.76 -19.04 -1.24
N LEU A 112 -20.92 -18.71 -0.25
CA LEU A 112 -20.89 -17.40 0.40
C LEU A 112 -19.51 -16.72 0.41
N GLY A 113 -18.45 -17.34 -0.13
CA GLY A 113 -17.10 -16.79 -0.10
C GLY A 113 -16.49 -16.69 1.32
N VAL A 114 -17.06 -17.39 2.30
CA VAL A 114 -16.59 -17.38 3.69
C VAL A 114 -15.43 -18.35 3.84
N LYS A 115 -14.22 -17.85 3.99
CA LYS A 115 -13.02 -18.67 4.19
C LYS A 115 -12.88 -19.11 5.65
N SER A 116 -12.20 -20.24 5.87
CA SER A 116 -11.92 -20.76 7.22
C SER A 116 -10.43 -20.83 7.50
N LEU A 117 -10.04 -20.32 8.66
CA LEU A 117 -8.66 -20.39 9.19
C LEU A 117 -8.61 -21.44 10.30
N MET A 118 -7.73 -22.40 10.16
CA MET A 118 -7.50 -23.44 11.17
C MET A 118 -6.30 -23.09 12.03
N VAL A 119 -6.50 -23.09 13.35
CA VAL A 119 -5.46 -22.80 14.34
C VAL A 119 -5.30 -23.99 15.27
N ALA A 120 -4.18 -24.67 15.13
CA ALA A 120 -3.75 -25.77 16.00
C ALA A 120 -3.01 -25.18 17.21
N TYR A 121 -3.66 -25.20 18.39
CA TYR A 121 -3.15 -24.55 19.59
C TYR A 121 -2.71 -25.56 20.66
N GLY A 122 -1.50 -25.35 21.19
CA GLY A 122 -0.96 -26.10 22.32
C GLY A 122 0.10 -27.14 21.94
N PRO A 123 0.88 -27.61 22.93
CA PRO A 123 2.03 -28.51 22.71
C PRO A 123 1.62 -29.96 22.48
N GLY A 124 0.33 -30.28 22.60
CA GLY A 124 -0.17 -31.68 22.66
C GLY A 124 -0.82 -32.21 21.39
N ILE A 125 -0.86 -31.44 20.30
CA ILE A 125 -1.47 -31.89 19.05
C ILE A 125 -0.58 -32.97 18.42
N ARG A 126 -1.15 -34.17 18.26
CA ARG A 126 -0.48 -35.31 17.64
C ARG A 126 -0.62 -35.25 16.12
N ASP A 127 0.21 -35.99 15.39
CA ASP A 127 0.26 -36.02 13.93
C ASP A 127 -1.12 -36.22 13.27
N ALA A 128 -1.96 -37.12 13.83
CA ALA A 128 -3.32 -37.34 13.34
C ALA A 128 -4.24 -36.11 13.49
N GLY A 129 -4.08 -35.34 14.56
CA GLY A 129 -4.79 -34.08 14.75
C GLY A 129 -4.33 -33.01 13.76
N MET A 130 -3.02 -32.87 13.51
CA MET A 130 -2.48 -31.96 12.52
C MET A 130 -3.01 -32.29 11.12
N THR A 131 -3.08 -33.57 10.73
CA THR A 131 -3.66 -33.98 9.46
C THR A 131 -5.11 -33.49 9.30
N GLN A 132 -5.94 -33.60 10.35
CA GLN A 132 -7.32 -33.11 10.32
C GLN A 132 -7.37 -31.58 10.17
N PHE A 133 -6.52 -30.83 10.90
CA PHE A 133 -6.45 -29.38 10.74
C PHE A 133 -6.04 -28.97 9.32
N ASP A 134 -5.04 -29.63 8.75
CA ASP A 134 -4.57 -29.35 7.39
C ASP A 134 -5.65 -29.66 6.34
N GLU A 135 -6.37 -30.79 6.48
CA GLU A 135 -7.47 -31.12 5.61
C GLU A 135 -8.63 -30.10 5.69
N LEU A 136 -8.97 -29.64 6.89
CA LEU A 136 -10.00 -28.62 7.08
C LEU A 136 -9.53 -27.23 6.61
N ALA A 137 -8.26 -26.91 6.76
CA ALA A 137 -7.68 -25.67 6.20
C ALA A 137 -7.80 -25.64 4.68
N VAL A 138 -7.47 -26.75 4.00
CA VAL A 138 -7.58 -26.88 2.55
C VAL A 138 -9.04 -26.71 2.10
N VAL A 139 -9.98 -27.47 2.63
CA VAL A 139 -11.39 -27.41 2.17
C VAL A 139 -12.07 -26.09 2.52
N GLY A 140 -11.63 -25.43 3.59
CA GLY A 140 -12.21 -24.18 4.07
C GLY A 140 -11.63 -22.91 3.44
N SER A 141 -10.49 -23.00 2.74
CA SER A 141 -9.82 -21.82 2.22
C SER A 141 -9.42 -21.86 0.75
N CYS A 142 -9.07 -23.06 0.21
CA CYS A 142 -8.62 -23.17 -1.17
C CYS A 142 -9.72 -22.79 -2.17
N ASP A 143 -9.33 -22.21 -3.30
CA ASP A 143 -10.26 -21.99 -4.40
C ASP A 143 -10.79 -23.30 -5.02
N ALA A 144 -11.76 -23.20 -5.93
CA ALA A 144 -12.39 -24.36 -6.56
C ALA A 144 -11.40 -25.19 -7.42
N ALA A 145 -10.27 -24.63 -7.83
CA ALA A 145 -9.23 -25.30 -8.59
C ALA A 145 -8.20 -26.04 -7.71
N GLY A 146 -8.24 -25.82 -6.39
CA GLY A 146 -7.48 -26.61 -5.41
C GLY A 146 -5.99 -26.32 -5.32
N ASN A 147 -5.47 -25.26 -5.94
CA ASN A 147 -4.02 -25.06 -6.07
C ASN A 147 -3.47 -23.66 -5.79
N GLN A 148 -4.30 -22.67 -5.53
CA GLN A 148 -3.83 -21.31 -5.23
C GLN A 148 -4.67 -20.70 -4.10
N ASP A 149 -4.05 -19.89 -3.27
CA ASP A 149 -4.66 -19.19 -2.12
C ASP A 149 -5.18 -20.09 -1.00
N CYS A 150 -4.57 -21.27 -0.80
CA CYS A 150 -4.87 -22.12 0.33
C CYS A 150 -4.23 -21.61 1.61
N GLU A 151 -5.04 -21.42 2.64
CA GLU A 151 -4.52 -21.08 3.95
C GLU A 151 -3.92 -22.32 4.63
N ALA A 152 -2.66 -22.22 5.05
CA ALA A 152 -2.05 -23.28 5.85
C ALA A 152 -2.59 -23.26 7.29
N THR A 153 -2.55 -24.40 7.96
CA THR A 153 -2.87 -24.48 9.40
C THR A 153 -1.89 -23.60 10.19
N ILE A 154 -2.42 -22.68 10.98
CA ILE A 154 -1.66 -21.87 11.91
C ILE A 154 -1.30 -22.73 13.14
N VAL A 155 -0.02 -22.88 13.47
CA VAL A 155 0.43 -23.63 14.64
C VAL A 155 0.91 -22.66 15.71
N ALA A 156 0.33 -22.76 16.92
CA ALA A 156 0.73 -21.95 18.06
C ALA A 156 0.83 -22.82 19.32
N LYS A 157 1.99 -22.89 19.95
CA LYS A 157 2.24 -23.72 21.13
C LYS A 157 2.04 -22.98 22.45
N THR A 158 2.09 -21.67 22.41
CA THR A 158 1.96 -20.79 23.58
C THR A 158 0.94 -19.69 23.33
N PRO A 159 0.38 -19.06 24.39
CA PRO A 159 -0.53 -17.93 24.24
C PRO A 159 0.08 -16.76 23.47
N LEU A 160 1.36 -16.50 23.63
CA LEU A 160 2.08 -15.43 22.93
C LEU A 160 2.22 -15.75 21.43
N GLU A 161 2.58 -16.98 21.08
CA GLU A 161 2.60 -17.42 19.67
C GLU A 161 1.21 -17.32 19.04
N LEU A 162 0.14 -17.76 19.74
CA LEU A 162 -1.22 -17.63 19.25
C LEU A 162 -1.59 -16.16 18.96
N GLN A 163 -1.30 -15.27 19.90
CA GLN A 163 -1.56 -13.85 19.73
C GLN A 163 -0.79 -13.27 18.54
N THR A 164 0.50 -13.60 18.42
CA THR A 164 1.38 -13.06 17.38
C THR A 164 0.97 -13.58 15.99
N THR A 165 0.86 -14.89 15.82
CA THR A 165 0.56 -15.51 14.53
C THR A 165 -0.86 -15.18 14.04
N LEU A 166 -1.84 -15.16 14.94
CA LEU A 166 -3.21 -14.79 14.59
C LEU A 166 -3.30 -13.30 14.23
N ALA A 167 -2.62 -12.43 14.97
CA ALA A 167 -2.57 -11.01 14.67
C ALA A 167 -1.86 -10.75 13.33
N GLN A 168 -0.78 -11.45 13.01
CA GLN A 168 -0.13 -11.38 11.70
C GLN A 168 -1.09 -11.80 10.59
N LYS A 169 -1.78 -12.94 10.76
CA LYS A 169 -2.70 -13.43 9.74
C LYS A 169 -3.88 -12.50 9.49
N ILE A 170 -4.47 -11.95 10.55
CA ILE A 170 -5.56 -10.97 10.42
C ILE A 170 -5.05 -9.71 9.68
N ARG A 171 -3.84 -9.24 9.97
CA ARG A 171 -3.25 -8.11 9.26
C ARG A 171 -3.01 -8.41 7.79
N GLN A 172 -2.49 -9.59 7.45
CA GLN A 172 -2.33 -10.04 6.08
C GLN A 172 -3.66 -10.02 5.32
N ILE A 173 -4.71 -10.60 5.89
CA ILE A 173 -6.07 -10.60 5.32
C ILE A 173 -6.58 -9.17 5.10
N LEU A 174 -6.37 -8.28 6.07
CA LEU A 174 -6.77 -6.89 5.94
C LEU A 174 -5.94 -6.15 4.88
N ALA A 175 -4.64 -6.44 4.78
CA ALA A 175 -3.75 -5.83 3.79
C ALA A 175 -4.13 -6.22 2.36
N GLU A 176 -4.54 -7.46 2.12
CA GLU A 176 -4.93 -7.95 0.78
C GLU A 176 -6.16 -7.22 0.18
N ARG A 177 -6.93 -6.48 0.97
CA ARG A 177 -8.21 -5.89 0.55
C ARG A 177 -8.41 -4.42 0.90
N LEU A 178 -7.44 -3.77 1.55
CA LEU A 178 -7.56 -2.34 1.86
C LEU A 178 -7.09 -1.48 0.67
N SER A 179 -7.94 -1.30 -0.32
CA SER A 179 -7.78 -0.23 -1.31
C SER A 179 -8.73 0.92 -0.97
N PHE A 180 -8.21 2.05 -0.54
CA PHE A 180 -9.02 3.18 -0.05
C PHE A 180 -8.88 4.46 -0.85
N THR A 181 -8.47 4.41 -2.09
CA THR A 181 -8.55 5.58 -2.95
C THR A 181 -9.73 5.43 -3.90
N ALA A 182 -10.55 6.45 -3.95
CA ALA A 182 -11.57 6.52 -4.98
C ALA A 182 -10.89 6.42 -6.36
N PRO A 183 -11.35 5.54 -7.26
CA PRO A 183 -10.77 5.45 -8.58
C PRO A 183 -10.87 6.81 -9.28
N SER A 184 -9.74 7.30 -9.79
CA SER A 184 -9.73 8.49 -10.65
C SER A 184 -10.10 8.05 -12.05
N ILE A 185 -11.28 8.47 -12.49
CA ILE A 185 -11.73 8.24 -13.88
C ILE A 185 -11.38 9.50 -14.65
N THR A 186 -10.53 9.39 -15.65
CA THR A 186 -10.30 10.49 -16.57
C THR A 186 -11.57 10.72 -17.37
N ALA A 187 -12.16 11.91 -17.24
CA ALA A 187 -13.44 12.27 -17.85
C ALA A 187 -13.39 12.43 -19.39
N THR A 188 -12.26 12.23 -20.02
CA THR A 188 -12.12 12.21 -21.48
C THR A 188 -12.43 10.83 -22.04
N ILE A 189 -13.71 10.54 -22.17
CA ILE A 189 -14.21 9.45 -23.02
C ILE A 189 -14.00 9.87 -24.49
N GLN A 190 -12.78 9.88 -24.94
CA GLN A 190 -12.47 9.77 -26.36
C GLN A 190 -11.85 8.39 -26.56
N GLN A 191 -12.59 7.54 -27.25
CA GLN A 191 -12.25 6.19 -27.72
C GLN A 191 -11.01 5.58 -27.06
N GLY A 192 -11.20 4.87 -25.93
CA GLY A 192 -10.12 4.24 -25.18
C GLY A 192 -9.90 4.86 -23.79
N GLY A 193 -10.97 5.21 -23.08
CA GLY A 193 -10.86 5.71 -21.70
C GLY A 193 -10.07 4.77 -20.83
N SER A 194 -9.23 5.31 -19.95
CA SER A 194 -8.45 4.55 -19.00
C SER A 194 -8.97 4.79 -17.58
N LEU A 195 -8.99 3.73 -16.80
CA LEU A 195 -9.28 3.79 -15.37
C LEU A 195 -7.97 3.71 -14.60
N TYR A 196 -7.69 4.71 -13.76
CA TYR A 196 -6.58 4.67 -12.82
C TYR A 196 -7.10 4.41 -11.42
N GLN A 197 -6.47 3.47 -10.73
CA GLN A 197 -6.82 3.12 -9.35
C GLN A 197 -5.54 3.04 -8.52
N ALA A 198 -5.41 3.90 -7.51
CA ALA A 198 -4.37 3.74 -6.51
C ALA A 198 -4.84 2.74 -5.46
N GLN A 199 -3.91 1.91 -5.00
CA GLN A 199 -4.12 0.89 -3.98
C GLN A 199 -2.94 0.91 -3.02
N PHE A 200 -3.14 0.45 -1.78
CA PHE A 200 -2.04 0.25 -0.85
C PHE A 200 -2.28 -0.96 0.04
N ALA A 201 -1.20 -1.55 0.52
CA ALA A 201 -1.19 -2.58 1.53
C ALA A 201 -0.52 -2.06 2.80
N TYR A 202 -1.13 -2.35 3.94
CA TYR A 202 -0.56 -2.02 5.24
C TYR A 202 0.60 -2.94 5.56
N GLU A 203 1.75 -2.38 5.93
CA GLU A 203 2.91 -3.12 6.41
C GLU A 203 3.22 -2.71 7.86
N GLN A 204 3.45 -3.69 8.73
CA GLN A 204 3.86 -3.42 10.09
C GLN A 204 5.39 -3.35 10.17
N TYR A 205 5.92 -2.29 10.77
CA TYR A 205 7.36 -2.02 10.87
C TYR A 205 8.04 -1.78 9.51
N GLY A 206 7.26 -1.46 8.50
CA GLY A 206 7.70 -1.15 7.16
C GLY A 206 6.98 0.06 6.59
N GLU A 207 7.46 0.52 5.46
CA GLU A 207 6.72 1.45 4.60
C GLU A 207 5.48 0.73 4.06
N TRP A 208 4.33 1.41 4.06
CA TRP A 208 3.15 0.85 3.44
C TRP A 208 3.36 0.77 1.93
N GLN A 209 2.98 -0.35 1.35
CA GLN A 209 3.20 -0.65 -0.05
C GLN A 209 2.08 -0.06 -0.90
N GLY A 210 2.42 0.76 -1.88
CA GLY A 210 1.46 1.39 -2.78
C GLY A 210 1.57 0.91 -4.20
N THR A 211 0.50 1.01 -4.98
CA THR A 211 0.55 0.90 -6.43
C THR A 211 -0.52 1.74 -7.11
N ILE A 212 -0.33 2.01 -8.39
CA ILE A 212 -1.34 2.55 -9.28
C ILE A 212 -1.56 1.53 -10.38
N LEU A 213 -2.79 1.11 -10.55
CA LEU A 213 -3.20 0.26 -11.67
C LEU A 213 -3.84 1.14 -12.75
N ARG A 214 -3.38 1.02 -13.98
CA ARG A 214 -4.12 1.48 -15.14
C ARG A 214 -4.82 0.30 -15.78
N LYS A 215 -6.11 0.46 -16.04
CA LYS A 215 -6.92 -0.51 -16.74
C LYS A 215 -7.61 0.16 -17.92
N THR A 216 -7.59 -0.51 -19.05
CA THR A 216 -8.31 -0.08 -20.25
C THR A 216 -9.77 -0.51 -20.18
N LEU A 217 -10.61 0.14 -20.94
CA LEU A 217 -12.01 -0.23 -21.09
C LEU A 217 -12.22 -1.02 -22.38
N ASN A 218 -12.96 -2.10 -22.27
CA ASN A 218 -13.45 -2.87 -23.41
C ASN A 218 -14.44 -2.05 -24.24
N SER A 219 -14.71 -2.48 -25.46
CA SER A 219 -15.66 -1.80 -26.36
C SER A 219 -17.11 -1.76 -25.85
N ASP A 220 -17.45 -2.62 -24.91
CA ASP A 220 -18.74 -2.66 -24.21
C ASP A 220 -18.79 -1.79 -22.96
N GLY A 221 -17.68 -1.11 -22.61
CA GLY A 221 -17.54 -0.25 -21.44
C GLY A 221 -17.15 -0.99 -20.16
N THR A 222 -16.96 -2.28 -20.20
CA THR A 222 -16.44 -3.04 -19.05
C THR A 222 -14.93 -2.82 -18.87
N VAL A 223 -14.44 -2.96 -17.64
CA VAL A 223 -13.02 -2.83 -17.33
C VAL A 223 -12.28 -4.08 -17.78
N ASP A 224 -11.17 -3.89 -18.48
CA ASP A 224 -10.25 -4.98 -18.79
C ASP A 224 -9.36 -5.27 -17.57
N HIS A 225 -9.52 -6.46 -17.01
CA HIS A 225 -8.79 -6.92 -15.81
C HIS A 225 -7.53 -7.72 -16.14
N ASP A 226 -7.26 -8.05 -17.40
CA ASP A 226 -6.04 -8.76 -17.76
C ASP A 226 -4.82 -7.83 -17.63
N GLU A 227 -3.94 -8.13 -16.70
CA GLU A 227 -2.72 -7.35 -16.46
C GLU A 227 -1.77 -7.32 -17.67
N ASN A 228 -1.89 -8.27 -18.59
CA ASN A 228 -1.06 -8.37 -19.78
C ASN A 228 -1.67 -7.68 -21.02
N SER A 229 -2.88 -7.16 -20.89
CA SER A 229 -3.52 -6.44 -21.98
C SER A 229 -2.76 -5.16 -22.34
N PRO A 230 -2.66 -4.84 -23.63
CA PRO A 230 -2.01 -3.61 -24.07
C PRO A 230 -2.61 -2.38 -23.42
N GLY A 231 -1.80 -1.60 -22.73
CA GLY A 231 -2.23 -0.39 -22.03
C GLY A 231 -2.59 -0.58 -20.57
N ASN A 232 -2.73 -1.82 -20.08
CA ASN A 232 -2.79 -2.09 -18.65
C ASN A 232 -1.39 -2.10 -18.05
N TRP A 233 -1.24 -1.51 -16.86
CA TRP A 233 0.05 -1.51 -16.16
C TRP A 233 -0.12 -1.32 -14.65
N ASP A 234 0.92 -1.70 -13.92
CA ASP A 234 1.08 -1.59 -12.48
C ASP A 234 2.32 -0.74 -12.17
N ALA A 235 2.13 0.42 -11.55
CA ALA A 235 3.21 1.36 -11.25
C ALA A 235 4.27 0.76 -10.31
N ALA A 236 3.88 -0.03 -9.32
CA ALA A 236 4.85 -0.63 -8.39
C ALA A 236 5.79 -1.60 -9.13
N LYS A 237 5.23 -2.43 -10.01
CA LYS A 237 6.03 -3.33 -10.86
C LYS A 237 6.97 -2.54 -11.78
N ARG A 238 6.50 -1.42 -12.36
CA ARG A 238 7.31 -0.57 -13.24
C ARG A 238 8.43 0.13 -12.49
N VAL A 239 8.14 0.74 -11.34
CA VAL A 239 9.15 1.39 -10.50
C VAL A 239 10.22 0.39 -10.04
N LYS A 240 9.82 -0.82 -9.61
CA LYS A 240 10.78 -1.88 -9.25
C LYS A 240 11.70 -2.25 -10.43
N LEU A 241 11.14 -2.43 -11.64
CA LEU A 241 11.94 -2.73 -12.84
C LEU A 241 12.92 -1.60 -13.18
N GLN A 242 12.49 -0.34 -13.04
CA GLN A 242 13.36 0.82 -13.27
C GLN A 242 14.45 0.94 -12.20
N SER A 243 14.12 0.68 -10.94
CA SER A 243 15.10 0.63 -9.85
C SER A 243 16.17 -0.44 -10.09
N ALA A 244 15.82 -1.51 -10.77
CA ALA A 244 16.76 -2.55 -11.20
C ALA A 244 17.78 -2.09 -12.26
N GLY A 245 17.53 -0.94 -12.89
CA GLY A 245 18.50 -0.17 -13.67
C GLY A 245 19.14 -0.83 -14.88
N GLY A 246 18.79 -2.01 -15.27
CA GLY A 246 19.40 -2.69 -16.42
C GLY A 246 20.91 -2.94 -16.31
N THR A 247 21.57 -2.50 -15.25
CA THR A 247 22.98 -2.75 -14.95
C THR A 247 23.09 -3.37 -13.56
N ALA A 248 23.92 -4.38 -13.47
CA ALA A 248 24.10 -5.20 -12.27
C ALA A 248 24.91 -4.52 -11.15
N ASP A 249 24.91 -3.19 -11.08
CA ASP A 249 25.52 -2.49 -9.96
C ASP A 249 24.42 -2.05 -8.97
N PRO A 250 24.21 -2.82 -7.90
CA PRO A 250 23.21 -2.48 -6.89
C PRO A 250 23.55 -1.19 -6.12
N GLY A 251 24.76 -0.67 -6.23
CA GLY A 251 25.20 0.61 -5.67
C GLY A 251 24.71 1.84 -6.42
N ASN A 252 24.18 1.64 -7.62
CA ASN A 252 23.66 2.72 -8.44
C ASN A 252 22.24 2.34 -8.86
N ALA A 253 21.25 2.88 -8.20
CA ALA A 253 19.88 2.79 -8.68
C ALA A 253 19.71 3.71 -9.90
N ASP A 254 20.48 3.45 -10.94
CA ASP A 254 20.59 4.28 -12.15
C ASP A 254 19.32 4.28 -13.02
N GLY A 255 18.27 3.61 -12.57
CA GLY A 255 17.03 3.50 -13.32
C GLY A 255 15.98 4.55 -12.98
N ARG A 256 16.12 5.29 -11.88
CA ARG A 256 15.15 6.29 -11.44
C ARG A 256 15.76 7.69 -11.42
N ASN A 257 15.01 8.66 -11.93
CA ASN A 257 15.36 10.07 -11.84
C ASN A 257 14.70 10.71 -10.61
N ILE A 258 15.34 10.62 -9.44
CA ILE A 258 14.85 11.27 -8.21
C ILE A 258 15.58 12.58 -8.03
N TRP A 259 14.85 13.69 -7.95
CA TRP A 259 15.41 15.00 -7.82
C TRP A 259 14.76 15.86 -6.74
N THR A 260 15.45 16.88 -6.29
CA THR A 260 14.96 17.85 -5.33
C THR A 260 15.53 19.22 -5.62
N ALA A 261 14.94 20.23 -5.01
CA ALA A 261 15.39 21.60 -5.03
C ALA A 261 16.17 21.91 -3.76
N ILE A 262 17.49 21.80 -3.80
CA ILE A 262 18.38 22.10 -2.68
C ILE A 262 19.35 23.22 -3.03
N GLY A 263 19.77 23.98 -2.03
CA GLY A 263 20.76 25.05 -2.14
C GLY A 263 20.19 26.43 -1.90
N SER A 264 21.11 27.40 -1.71
CA SER A 264 20.80 28.77 -1.30
C SER A 264 20.49 29.72 -2.45
N SER A 265 20.57 29.24 -3.66
CA SER A 265 20.31 30.07 -4.82
C SER A 265 19.17 29.49 -5.59
N ASP A 266 18.40 30.31 -6.18
CA ASP A 266 17.53 30.16 -7.30
C ASP A 266 18.18 29.36 -8.42
N ALA A 267 19.15 28.54 -8.03
CA ALA A 267 19.98 27.80 -8.93
C ALA A 267 19.15 26.85 -9.70
N ASN A 268 19.15 27.10 -10.88
CA ASN A 268 19.04 26.23 -11.99
C ASN A 268 19.18 24.78 -11.60
N TYR A 269 18.07 24.12 -11.50
CA TYR A 269 18.04 22.69 -11.31
C TYR A 269 18.36 21.94 -12.61
N ILE A 270 18.75 22.65 -13.63
CA ILE A 270 19.18 22.14 -14.91
C ILE A 270 20.44 21.32 -14.74
N GLY A 271 20.36 20.08 -15.13
CA GLY A 271 21.41 19.09 -14.93
C GLY A 271 21.40 18.41 -13.57
N ASN A 272 20.42 18.70 -12.71
CA ASN A 272 20.30 18.10 -11.37
C ASN A 272 19.12 17.12 -11.26
N TRP A 273 18.72 16.52 -12.35
CA TRP A 273 17.53 15.67 -12.43
C TRP A 273 17.63 14.35 -11.66
N ASP A 274 18.82 13.97 -11.27
CA ASP A 274 19.09 12.84 -10.42
C ASP A 274 20.03 13.29 -9.31
N ASN A 275 19.55 14.21 -8.47
CA ASN A 275 20.38 14.80 -7.42
C ASN A 275 20.09 14.23 -6.01
N VAL A 276 19.09 13.36 -5.87
CA VAL A 276 18.80 12.66 -4.61
C VAL A 276 19.58 11.35 -4.60
N ASN A 277 20.89 11.46 -4.47
CA ASN A 277 21.83 10.35 -4.50
C ASN A 277 23.00 10.56 -3.55
N GLU A 278 23.85 9.56 -3.41
CA GLU A 278 25.00 9.60 -2.49
C GLU A 278 26.06 10.65 -2.86
N THR A 279 26.18 11.03 -4.13
CA THR A 279 27.10 12.09 -4.56
C THR A 279 26.73 13.44 -3.95
N ASN A 280 25.45 13.70 -3.80
CA ASN A 280 24.91 14.92 -3.19
C ASN A 280 24.59 14.75 -1.69
N ALA A 281 24.91 13.62 -1.12
CA ALA A 281 24.60 13.29 0.28
C ALA A 281 24.99 14.37 1.29
N PRO A 282 26.16 15.05 1.20
CA PRO A 282 26.49 16.12 2.14
C PRO A 282 25.55 17.34 2.08
N LEU A 283 24.99 17.64 0.91
CA LEU A 283 24.00 18.72 0.77
C LEU A 283 22.65 18.31 1.34
N LEU A 284 22.23 17.06 1.07
CA LEU A 284 20.99 16.49 1.59
C LEU A 284 21.03 16.35 3.12
N GLU A 285 22.18 15.97 3.67
CA GLU A 285 22.43 15.90 5.12
C GLU A 285 22.15 17.24 5.82
N THR A 286 22.64 18.33 5.24
CA THR A 286 22.39 19.68 5.78
C THR A 286 20.87 19.97 5.86
N GLU A 287 20.09 19.52 4.91
CA GLU A 287 18.62 19.66 4.93
C GLU A 287 17.97 18.73 5.97
N MET A 288 18.45 17.49 6.10
CA MET A 288 17.98 16.55 7.13
C MET A 288 18.22 17.10 8.54
N GLU A 289 19.40 17.68 8.78
CA GLU A 289 19.79 18.25 10.09
C GLU A 289 18.99 19.50 10.49
N LYS A 290 18.42 20.24 9.54
CA LYS A 290 17.58 21.40 9.85
C LYS A 290 16.42 21.12 10.79
N LEU A 291 15.94 19.89 10.81
CA LEU A 291 14.91 19.41 11.75
C LEU A 291 15.48 18.84 13.05
N GLY A 292 16.78 19.04 13.32
CA GLY A 292 17.45 18.59 14.53
C GLY A 292 17.85 17.12 14.52
N TYR A 293 17.78 16.47 13.36
CA TYR A 293 18.23 15.10 13.22
C TYR A 293 19.76 15.01 13.28
N GLN A 294 20.25 14.01 14.00
CA GLN A 294 21.68 13.71 14.09
C GLN A 294 21.94 12.43 13.32
N ILE A 295 22.83 12.47 12.34
CA ILE A 295 23.18 11.31 11.55
C ILE A 295 24.00 10.34 12.40
N ASN A 296 23.54 9.12 12.47
CA ASN A 296 24.19 8.01 13.14
C ASN A 296 24.35 6.84 12.15
N ASN A 297 24.98 5.80 12.58
CA ASN A 297 24.99 4.53 11.85
C ASN A 297 23.79 3.69 12.31
N TYR A 298 22.85 3.42 11.43
CA TYR A 298 21.71 2.55 11.72
C TYR A 298 22.18 1.13 12.10
N TYR A 299 23.15 0.62 11.34
CA TYR A 299 23.77 -0.66 11.60
C TYR A 299 24.94 -0.49 12.58
N THR A 300 24.71 -0.79 13.85
CA THR A 300 25.73 -0.73 14.91
C THR A 300 26.39 -2.08 15.13
N SER A 301 27.51 -2.09 15.86
CA SER A 301 28.25 -3.32 16.23
C SER A 301 27.43 -4.38 16.99
N SER A 302 26.23 -4.05 17.44
CA SER A 302 25.29 -4.99 18.08
C SER A 302 24.36 -5.70 17.10
N SER A 303 24.47 -5.44 15.80
CA SER A 303 23.63 -6.11 14.80
C SER A 303 24.03 -7.58 14.62
N THR A 304 23.07 -8.40 14.25
CA THR A 304 23.31 -9.81 13.90
C THR A 304 23.99 -9.97 12.55
N CYS A 305 23.85 -8.97 11.67
CA CYS A 305 24.52 -8.95 10.38
C CYS A 305 26.02 -8.65 10.53
N THR A 306 26.84 -9.43 9.87
CA THR A 306 28.32 -9.33 9.89
C THR A 306 28.93 -8.98 8.53
N GLY A 307 28.11 -8.62 7.54
CA GLY A 307 28.53 -8.26 6.18
C GLY A 307 29.08 -6.84 6.06
N ASP A 308 29.64 -6.50 4.89
CA ASP A 308 30.25 -5.20 4.59
C ASP A 308 29.27 -4.02 4.70
N ASP A 309 27.97 -4.29 4.61
CA ASP A 309 26.91 -3.26 4.66
C ASP A 309 26.56 -2.77 6.05
N THR A 310 27.19 -3.32 7.10
CA THR A 310 26.95 -2.94 8.50
C THR A 310 27.51 -1.56 8.89
N THR A 311 28.19 -0.87 7.97
CA THR A 311 28.82 0.43 8.21
C THR A 311 28.19 1.57 7.42
N THR A 312 27.12 1.30 6.68
CA THR A 312 26.43 2.34 5.90
C THR A 312 25.84 3.38 6.84
N GLU A 313 26.20 4.63 6.62
CA GLU A 313 25.61 5.76 7.33
C GLU A 313 24.11 5.85 7.03
N GLU A 314 23.30 6.19 8.04
CA GLU A 314 21.84 6.32 7.88
C GLU A 314 21.43 7.22 6.71
N ARG A 315 22.15 8.30 6.49
CA ARG A 315 21.96 9.21 5.37
C ARG A 315 22.00 8.48 4.03
N ASN A 316 23.08 7.76 3.77
CA ASN A 316 23.25 7.03 2.52
C ASN A 316 22.23 5.89 2.40
N GLY A 317 21.97 5.19 3.51
CA GLY A 317 20.96 4.15 3.57
C GLY A 317 19.56 4.66 3.22
N LEU A 318 19.16 5.82 3.71
CA LEU A 318 17.89 6.45 3.36
C LEU A 318 17.82 6.83 1.88
N LEU A 319 18.90 7.33 1.30
CA LEU A 319 18.95 7.65 -0.14
C LEU A 319 18.84 6.37 -0.99
N ARG A 320 19.52 5.30 -0.60
CA ARG A 320 19.42 3.98 -1.22
C ARG A 320 18.00 3.42 -1.10
N PHE A 321 17.38 3.57 0.06
CA PHE A 321 16.00 3.14 0.30
C PHE A 321 15.01 3.85 -0.63
N LEU A 322 15.13 5.17 -0.80
CA LEU A 322 14.32 5.93 -1.76
C LEU A 322 14.55 5.45 -3.20
N ALA A 323 15.77 5.10 -3.54
CA ALA A 323 16.12 4.57 -4.85
C ALA A 323 15.58 3.14 -5.09
N GLY A 324 15.22 2.41 -4.05
CA GLY A 324 14.62 1.08 -4.13
C GLY A 324 15.43 -0.05 -3.50
N GLN A 325 16.55 0.25 -2.82
CA GLN A 325 17.36 -0.78 -2.14
C GLN A 325 16.78 -1.15 -0.78
N ASP A 326 17.07 -2.36 -0.33
CA ASP A 326 16.60 -2.91 0.95
C ASP A 326 17.50 -2.52 2.13
N PHE A 327 17.69 -1.22 2.34
CA PHE A 327 18.50 -0.70 3.44
C PHE A 327 18.09 -1.25 4.82
N PHE A 328 16.83 -1.59 5.00
CA PHE A 328 16.32 -2.10 6.27
C PHE A 328 16.42 -3.61 6.42
N ASP A 329 16.89 -4.32 5.37
CA ASP A 329 17.07 -5.77 5.40
C ASP A 329 15.76 -6.50 5.77
N TYR A 330 14.69 -6.23 5.00
CA TYR A 330 13.34 -6.72 5.29
C TYR A 330 13.22 -8.24 5.17
N ASP A 331 13.98 -8.88 4.30
CA ASP A 331 13.96 -10.32 4.12
C ASP A 331 14.92 -11.06 5.06
N GLY A 332 15.81 -10.34 5.72
CA GLY A 332 16.61 -10.86 6.79
C GLY A 332 17.89 -11.57 6.38
N ASP A 333 18.36 -11.36 5.16
CA ASP A 333 19.54 -12.04 4.63
C ASP A 333 20.87 -11.28 4.85
N CYS A 334 20.79 -10.07 5.42
CA CYS A 334 21.90 -9.16 5.67
C CYS A 334 22.52 -8.51 4.41
N ILE A 335 21.82 -8.50 3.28
CA ILE A 335 22.25 -7.83 2.06
C ILE A 335 21.41 -6.56 1.87
N THR A 336 21.95 -5.41 2.19
CA THR A 336 21.21 -4.12 2.16
C THR A 336 21.34 -3.37 0.83
N THR A 337 22.09 -3.94 -0.12
CA THR A 337 22.33 -3.34 -1.45
C THR A 337 21.44 -3.92 -2.55
N GLU A 338 20.70 -4.97 -2.26
CA GLU A 338 19.75 -5.53 -3.19
C GLU A 338 18.47 -4.71 -3.31
N LEU A 339 17.66 -5.00 -4.32
CA LEU A 339 16.36 -4.35 -4.48
C LEU A 339 15.34 -4.95 -3.51
N ARG A 340 14.67 -4.09 -2.77
CA ARG A 340 13.52 -4.52 -1.96
C ARG A 340 12.36 -4.97 -2.85
N ASP A 341 11.55 -5.86 -2.34
CA ASP A 341 10.46 -6.46 -3.09
C ASP A 341 9.42 -5.45 -3.56
N HIS A 342 9.16 -4.40 -2.78
CA HIS A 342 8.23 -3.35 -3.12
C HIS A 342 8.87 -1.97 -2.93
N VAL A 343 8.84 -1.13 -3.97
CA VAL A 343 9.56 0.16 -3.99
C VAL A 343 8.64 1.36 -3.86
N LEU A 344 7.42 1.29 -4.36
CA LEU A 344 6.49 2.42 -4.35
C LEU A 344 5.76 2.50 -3.00
N GLY A 345 5.93 3.62 -2.29
CA GLY A 345 5.18 3.89 -1.06
C GLY A 345 3.69 4.13 -1.30
N ASP A 346 2.89 4.03 -0.25
CA ASP A 346 1.44 4.16 -0.34
C ASP A 346 0.97 5.51 -0.86
N ILE A 347 -0.13 5.48 -1.61
CA ILE A 347 -0.85 6.64 -2.12
C ILE A 347 -2.20 6.68 -1.40
N TYR A 348 -2.25 7.42 -0.29
CA TYR A 348 -3.38 7.35 0.63
C TYR A 348 -4.42 8.44 0.41
N HIS A 349 -4.05 9.73 0.51
CA HIS A 349 -4.97 10.86 0.30
C HIS A 349 -4.75 11.59 -1.03
N SER A 350 -3.60 11.38 -1.67
CA SER A 350 -3.29 12.01 -2.94
C SER A 350 -4.21 11.49 -4.04
N GLN A 351 -4.92 12.39 -4.70
CA GLN A 351 -5.64 12.05 -5.93
C GLN A 351 -4.65 11.96 -7.10
N LEU A 352 -5.00 11.14 -8.06
CA LEU A 352 -4.27 10.99 -9.32
C LEU A 352 -4.70 12.08 -10.28
N ILE A 353 -3.76 12.75 -10.93
CA ILE A 353 -4.05 13.74 -11.97
C ILE A 353 -3.26 13.43 -13.25
N GLU A 354 -3.98 13.22 -14.34
CA GLU A 354 -3.37 13.05 -15.66
C GLU A 354 -3.32 14.41 -16.38
N VAL A 355 -2.16 14.71 -16.94
CA VAL A 355 -1.89 15.98 -17.64
C VAL A 355 -1.32 15.69 -19.02
N GLY A 356 -2.10 15.94 -20.04
CA GLY A 356 -1.71 15.82 -21.44
C GLY A 356 -1.57 17.16 -22.14
N ALA A 357 -1.91 17.22 -23.43
CA ALA A 357 -1.92 18.44 -24.20
C ALA A 357 -2.85 19.50 -23.57
N PRO A 358 -2.49 20.80 -23.62
CA PRO A 358 -3.36 21.86 -23.09
C PRO A 358 -4.73 21.85 -23.77
N ASP A 359 -5.81 21.83 -22.98
CA ASP A 359 -7.18 21.66 -23.48
C ASP A 359 -8.13 22.80 -23.11
N GLY A 360 -7.63 23.86 -22.45
CA GLY A 360 -8.45 24.97 -21.97
C GLY A 360 -9.39 25.53 -23.04
N ASP A 361 -10.65 25.79 -22.64
CA ASP A 361 -11.66 26.32 -23.53
C ASP A 361 -11.34 27.75 -24.00
N LEU A 362 -11.57 28.03 -25.27
CA LEU A 362 -11.40 29.32 -25.92
C LEU A 362 -12.73 29.96 -26.34
N LYS A 363 -13.82 29.23 -26.17
CA LYS A 363 -15.16 29.74 -26.53
C LYS A 363 -15.66 30.69 -25.45
N PHE A 364 -15.53 31.97 -25.72
CA PHE A 364 -16.06 32.98 -24.82
C PHE A 364 -17.59 32.98 -24.89
N THR A 365 -18.20 32.84 -23.74
CA THR A 365 -19.60 33.13 -23.49
C THR A 365 -19.67 34.22 -22.42
N ASP A 366 -20.75 34.95 -22.33
CA ASP A 366 -20.86 36.12 -21.45
C ASP A 366 -20.44 35.95 -20.01
N ASN A 367 -20.34 34.70 -19.53
CA ASN A 367 -19.96 34.36 -18.16
C ASN A 367 -18.59 33.66 -18.02
N ASN A 368 -17.90 33.32 -19.13
CA ASN A 368 -16.63 32.60 -19.08
C ASN A 368 -15.45 33.56 -19.32
N GLN A 369 -15.03 34.27 -18.27
CA GLN A 369 -13.92 35.22 -18.32
C GLN A 369 -12.57 34.55 -18.61
N GLU A 370 -12.38 33.32 -18.19
CA GLU A 370 -11.15 32.57 -18.47
C GLU A 370 -10.96 32.27 -19.94
N ALA A 371 -12.02 31.83 -20.63
CA ALA A 371 -11.97 31.59 -22.06
C ALA A 371 -11.69 32.88 -22.83
N TYR A 372 -12.24 34.01 -22.41
CA TYR A 372 -11.93 35.33 -22.97
C TYR A 372 -10.44 35.68 -22.78
N PHE A 373 -9.92 35.48 -21.56
CA PHE A 373 -8.53 35.75 -21.26
C PHE A 373 -7.58 34.85 -22.06
N ARG A 374 -7.90 33.56 -22.18
CA ARG A 374 -7.14 32.61 -23.01
C ARG A 374 -7.17 33.05 -24.50
N ALA A 375 -8.30 33.39 -25.01
CA ALA A 375 -8.45 33.82 -26.41
C ALA A 375 -7.68 35.11 -26.72
N THR A 376 -7.67 36.06 -25.79
CA THR A 376 -6.97 37.35 -25.96
C THR A 376 -5.46 37.28 -25.69
N ASN A 377 -4.98 36.26 -24.98
CA ASN A 377 -3.56 36.06 -24.67
C ASN A 377 -2.95 34.90 -25.46
N ASN A 378 -3.45 34.63 -26.66
CA ASN A 378 -2.83 33.68 -27.60
C ASN A 378 -2.68 32.24 -27.09
N TYR A 379 -3.60 31.77 -26.24
CA TYR A 379 -3.58 30.41 -25.71
C TYR A 379 -3.69 29.33 -26.82
N GLN A 380 -4.30 29.64 -27.96
CA GLN A 380 -4.33 28.73 -29.10
C GLN A 380 -2.93 28.38 -29.63
N ALA A 381 -1.99 29.31 -29.60
CA ALA A 381 -0.61 29.03 -29.99
C ALA A 381 0.05 28.08 -28.98
N PHE A 382 -0.21 28.24 -27.69
CA PHE A 382 0.25 27.32 -26.65
C PHE A 382 -0.33 25.90 -26.87
N LYS A 383 -1.64 25.78 -27.10
CA LYS A 383 -2.26 24.49 -27.48
C LYS A 383 -1.57 23.84 -28.67
N ASN A 384 -1.29 24.61 -29.71
CA ASN A 384 -0.66 24.09 -30.92
C ASN A 384 0.79 23.64 -30.67
N SER A 385 1.54 24.41 -29.87
CA SER A 385 2.93 24.09 -29.54
C SER A 385 3.08 22.81 -28.71
N TYR A 386 2.09 22.51 -27.89
CA TYR A 386 2.08 21.36 -26.99
C TYR A 386 1.02 20.31 -27.35
N ALA A 387 0.52 20.33 -28.58
CA ALA A 387 -0.53 19.39 -29.04
C ALA A 387 -0.12 17.91 -28.96
N THR A 388 1.17 17.62 -28.96
CA THR A 388 1.74 16.27 -28.87
C THR A 388 2.47 16.05 -27.54
N ARG A 389 2.22 16.90 -26.53
CA ARG A 389 2.80 16.73 -25.20
C ARG A 389 2.41 15.36 -24.64
N ARG A 390 3.38 14.68 -24.05
CA ARG A 390 3.17 13.38 -23.43
C ARG A 390 2.18 13.49 -22.27
N ASP A 391 1.28 12.53 -22.19
CA ASP A 391 0.37 12.40 -21.05
C ASP A 391 1.16 11.83 -19.86
N VAL A 392 1.14 12.56 -18.75
CA VAL A 392 1.82 12.20 -17.50
C VAL A 392 0.82 12.15 -16.37
N LEU A 393 0.86 11.07 -15.60
CA LEU A 393 0.06 10.89 -14.39
C LEU A 393 0.89 11.29 -13.17
N TYR A 394 0.42 12.28 -12.42
CA TYR A 394 1.05 12.74 -11.18
C TYR A 394 0.35 12.16 -9.97
N ALA A 395 1.15 11.67 -9.01
CA ALA A 395 0.68 11.12 -7.74
C ALA A 395 1.66 11.43 -6.62
N GLY A 396 1.17 11.90 -5.49
CA GLY A 396 1.96 12.00 -4.26
C GLY A 396 1.93 10.69 -3.49
N SER A 397 3.05 10.28 -2.93
CA SER A 397 3.17 9.10 -2.07
C SER A 397 3.68 9.43 -0.68
N ASN A 398 3.40 8.52 0.26
CA ASN A 398 3.89 8.65 1.63
C ASN A 398 5.36 8.22 1.80
N SER A 399 6.01 7.72 0.77
CA SER A 399 7.49 7.63 0.73
C SER A 399 8.20 8.99 0.69
N GLY A 400 7.45 10.08 0.60
CA GLY A 400 7.98 11.45 0.53
C GLY A 400 8.10 12.01 -0.88
N LEU A 401 7.72 11.26 -1.90
CA LEU A 401 7.92 11.60 -3.30
C LEU A 401 6.61 12.02 -3.99
N LEU A 402 6.70 13.00 -4.87
CA LEU A 402 5.76 13.19 -5.95
C LEU A 402 6.27 12.39 -7.15
N HIS A 403 5.47 11.49 -7.66
CA HIS A 403 5.77 10.68 -8.84
C HIS A 403 5.14 11.25 -10.10
N ALA A 404 5.85 11.14 -11.21
CA ALA A 404 5.37 11.46 -12.55
C ALA A 404 5.50 10.20 -13.42
N PHE A 405 4.38 9.57 -13.72
CA PHE A 405 4.34 8.36 -14.52
C PHE A 405 3.93 8.66 -15.96
N ASN A 406 4.56 8.02 -16.91
CA ASN A 406 4.06 7.97 -18.28
C ASN A 406 2.69 7.31 -18.29
N ALA A 407 1.66 8.06 -18.66
CA ALA A 407 0.29 7.55 -18.63
C ALA A 407 0.04 6.35 -19.56
N GLN A 408 0.86 6.18 -20.60
CA GLN A 408 0.72 5.09 -21.56
C GLN A 408 1.42 3.79 -21.10
N THR A 409 2.62 3.92 -20.50
CA THR A 409 3.49 2.77 -20.18
C THR A 409 3.56 2.45 -18.69
N GLY A 410 3.22 3.39 -17.81
CA GLY A 410 3.38 3.28 -16.37
C GLY A 410 4.81 3.47 -15.87
N ASP A 411 5.75 3.75 -16.75
CA ASP A 411 7.13 4.01 -16.37
C ASP A 411 7.22 5.36 -15.64
N GLU A 412 8.01 5.43 -14.58
CA GLU A 412 8.27 6.68 -13.88
C GLU A 412 9.20 7.54 -14.73
N GLU A 413 8.72 8.69 -15.19
CA GLU A 413 9.55 9.67 -15.90
C GLU A 413 10.53 10.36 -14.94
N TRP A 414 10.05 10.66 -13.73
CA TRP A 414 10.82 11.21 -12.63
C TRP A 414 10.04 11.15 -11.32
N ALA A 415 10.75 11.30 -10.20
CA ALA A 415 10.17 11.55 -8.89
C ALA A 415 10.78 12.83 -8.28
N PHE A 416 9.98 13.61 -7.57
CA PHE A 416 10.41 14.84 -6.90
C PHE A 416 10.28 14.72 -5.39
N LEU A 417 11.37 14.94 -4.68
CA LEU A 417 11.42 15.03 -3.22
C LEU A 417 11.30 16.51 -2.80
N PRO A 418 10.17 16.97 -2.27
CA PRO A 418 10.04 18.34 -1.81
C PRO A 418 11.07 18.69 -0.72
N PRO A 419 11.65 19.89 -0.72
CA PRO A 419 12.67 20.30 0.26
C PRO A 419 12.28 20.11 1.72
N LEU A 420 11.03 20.40 2.09
CA LEU A 420 10.54 20.17 3.45
C LEU A 420 10.65 18.68 3.85
N LEU A 421 10.40 17.76 2.92
CA LEU A 421 10.36 16.33 3.22
C LEU A 421 11.76 15.71 3.34
N ILE A 422 12.80 16.35 2.82
CA ILE A 422 14.18 15.91 3.06
C ILE A 422 14.46 15.84 4.57
N GLY A 423 14.11 16.88 5.31
CA GLY A 423 14.29 16.91 6.77
C GLY A 423 13.41 15.92 7.53
N LYS A 424 12.40 15.34 6.88
CA LYS A 424 11.50 14.34 7.47
C LYS A 424 11.97 12.90 7.20
N LEU A 425 12.78 12.66 6.17
CA LEU A 425 13.27 11.32 5.82
C LEU A 425 13.84 10.54 7.00
N PRO A 426 14.62 11.15 7.92
CA PRO A 426 15.16 10.43 9.07
C PRO A 426 14.09 9.79 9.98
N THR A 427 12.86 10.29 9.96
CA THR A 427 11.75 9.70 10.74
C THR A 427 11.23 8.37 10.16
N ILE A 428 11.68 8.00 8.97
CA ILE A 428 11.44 6.67 8.41
C ILE A 428 12.13 5.60 9.26
N ILE A 429 13.27 5.92 9.85
CA ILE A 429 14.06 4.97 10.64
C ILE A 429 13.34 4.66 11.95
N ASN A 430 13.03 3.38 12.15
CA ASN A 430 12.49 2.90 13.40
C ASN A 430 13.62 2.24 14.24
N SER A 431 14.10 2.96 15.25
CA SER A 431 15.12 2.44 16.18
C SER A 431 14.52 1.63 17.35
N SER A 432 13.21 1.45 17.41
CA SER A 432 12.53 0.71 18.47
C SER A 432 12.88 -0.78 18.41
N LEU A 433 13.08 -1.36 19.58
CA LEU A 433 13.32 -2.81 19.72
C LEU A 433 12.11 -3.65 19.31
N ASP A 434 10.90 -3.10 19.42
CA ASP A 434 9.65 -3.79 19.13
C ASP A 434 9.39 -3.95 17.62
N GLY A 435 10.07 -3.14 16.79
CA GLY A 435 9.97 -3.19 15.34
C GLY A 435 11.15 -3.85 14.64
N ARG A 436 11.89 -4.71 15.33
CA ARG A 436 13.15 -5.24 14.81
C ARG A 436 12.98 -6.25 13.69
N VAL A 437 13.59 -5.93 12.58
CA VAL A 437 14.02 -6.90 11.56
C VAL A 437 15.49 -7.20 11.86
N ASN A 438 15.87 -8.47 11.95
CA ASN A 438 17.25 -8.92 12.27
C ASN A 438 17.93 -8.18 13.45
N GLY A 439 17.18 -7.94 14.50
CA GLY A 439 17.72 -7.24 15.68
C GLY A 439 17.84 -5.73 15.53
N LYS A 440 17.30 -5.14 14.47
CA LYS A 440 17.26 -3.69 14.19
C LYS A 440 15.83 -3.19 14.10
N GLY A 441 15.63 -1.88 14.13
CA GLY A 441 14.31 -1.29 14.24
C GLY A 441 13.39 -1.45 13.02
N GLY A 442 13.92 -1.59 11.81
CA GLY A 442 13.11 -1.51 10.58
C GLY A 442 12.76 -0.07 10.20
N SER A 443 11.63 0.13 9.57
CA SER A 443 11.17 1.47 9.19
C SER A 443 9.79 1.81 9.76
N ASN A 444 9.44 3.10 9.73
CA ASN A 444 8.11 3.61 10.05
C ASN A 444 7.42 4.06 8.76
N ALA A 445 6.13 3.83 8.65
CA ALA A 445 5.31 4.57 7.71
C ALA A 445 5.27 6.05 8.11
N ILE A 446 5.44 6.94 7.15
CA ILE A 446 5.36 8.40 7.35
C ILE A 446 4.26 8.99 6.46
N PHE A 447 3.87 10.22 6.74
CA PHE A 447 3.12 11.01 5.76
C PHE A 447 4.11 11.84 4.95
N GLY A 448 4.14 11.61 3.64
CA GLY A 448 5.00 12.28 2.68
C GLY A 448 4.27 13.35 1.85
N VAL A 449 4.17 13.16 0.55
CA VAL A 449 3.33 13.99 -0.34
C VAL A 449 1.90 13.42 -0.32
N ASP A 450 1.17 13.76 0.74
CA ASP A 450 -0.14 13.19 1.04
C ASP A 450 -1.31 14.04 0.50
N GLY A 451 -1.03 15.24 -0.01
CA GLY A 451 -2.03 16.13 -0.61
C GLY A 451 -2.25 15.85 -2.10
N SER A 452 -3.44 16.16 -2.60
CA SER A 452 -3.77 15.99 -4.01
C SER A 452 -3.10 17.07 -4.87
N PRO A 453 -2.29 16.71 -5.87
CA PRO A 453 -1.72 17.69 -6.80
C PRO A 453 -2.82 18.31 -7.67
N VAL A 454 -2.58 19.56 -8.10
CA VAL A 454 -3.50 20.30 -8.97
C VAL A 454 -2.69 20.94 -10.09
N VAL A 455 -3.18 20.85 -11.32
CA VAL A 455 -2.56 21.50 -12.48
C VAL A 455 -3.49 22.57 -13.05
N HIS A 456 -2.88 23.70 -13.44
CA HIS A 456 -3.57 24.76 -14.14
C HIS A 456 -2.66 25.46 -15.15
N ASP A 457 -3.22 25.86 -16.31
CA ASP A 457 -2.47 26.66 -17.27
C ASP A 457 -2.53 28.14 -16.86
N VAL A 458 -1.37 28.75 -16.66
CA VAL A 458 -1.22 30.10 -16.11
C VAL A 458 -0.43 30.98 -17.09
N PHE A 459 -0.91 32.20 -17.32
CA PHE A 459 -0.23 33.19 -18.15
C PHE A 459 0.63 34.14 -17.29
N MET A 460 1.92 33.84 -17.20
CA MET A 460 2.84 34.54 -16.32
C MET A 460 4.25 34.62 -16.92
N LYS A 461 5.17 35.24 -16.21
CA LYS A 461 6.60 35.06 -16.46
C LYS A 461 7.03 33.79 -15.72
N GLY A 462 7.36 32.76 -16.46
CA GLY A 462 7.90 31.51 -15.93
C GLY A 462 9.41 31.57 -15.72
N LEU A 463 10.00 30.40 -15.67
CA LEU A 463 11.45 30.21 -15.66
C LEU A 463 11.90 29.70 -17.03
N THR A 464 13.04 30.23 -17.49
CA THR A 464 13.72 29.60 -18.63
C THR A 464 14.33 28.27 -18.19
N PRO A 465 14.70 27.39 -19.13
CA PRO A 465 15.43 26.16 -18.79
C PRO A 465 16.70 26.42 -17.95
N GLU A 466 17.32 27.55 -18.04
CA GLU A 466 18.48 27.97 -17.21
C GLU A 466 18.09 28.51 -15.82
N GLY A 467 16.77 28.50 -15.48
CA GLY A 467 16.26 28.97 -14.21
C GLY A 467 16.15 30.50 -14.07
N ASN A 468 16.32 31.25 -15.16
CA ASN A 468 16.14 32.71 -15.12
C ASN A 468 14.66 33.07 -15.33
N ILE A 469 14.23 34.20 -14.76
CA ILE A 469 12.87 34.69 -15.02
C ILE A 469 12.74 35.10 -16.48
N GLU A 470 11.71 34.66 -17.15
CA GLU A 470 11.43 35.02 -18.53
C GLU A 470 11.29 36.53 -18.74
N GLY A 471 11.71 37.01 -19.91
CA GLY A 471 11.58 38.41 -20.28
C GLY A 471 10.14 38.88 -20.47
N ALA A 472 9.26 38.02 -20.97
CA ALA A 472 7.87 38.29 -21.25
C ALA A 472 6.97 37.22 -20.61
N LYS A 473 5.67 37.51 -20.47
CA LYS A 473 4.69 36.51 -20.05
C LYS A 473 4.43 35.51 -21.16
N SER A 474 4.31 34.23 -20.80
CA SER A 474 3.90 33.14 -21.64
C SER A 474 2.95 32.19 -20.88
N TRP A 475 2.37 31.22 -21.57
CA TRP A 475 1.55 30.19 -20.94
C TRP A 475 2.42 29.08 -20.42
N HIS A 476 2.13 28.64 -19.19
CA HIS A 476 2.78 27.55 -18.49
C HIS A 476 1.75 26.63 -17.86
N SER A 477 1.97 25.31 -17.91
CA SER A 477 1.21 24.34 -17.11
C SER A 477 1.88 24.22 -15.75
N ILE A 478 1.22 24.70 -14.71
CA ILE A 478 1.75 24.79 -13.36
C ILE A 478 1.13 23.70 -12.49
N LEU A 479 1.98 22.88 -11.89
CA LEU A 479 1.61 21.82 -10.95
C LEU A 479 1.82 22.34 -9.52
N PHE A 480 0.73 22.43 -8.77
CA PHE A 480 0.71 22.72 -7.35
C PHE A 480 0.68 21.42 -6.55
N VAL A 481 1.63 21.24 -5.65
CA VAL A 481 1.87 19.99 -4.89
C VAL A 481 1.76 20.28 -3.40
N PRO A 482 0.56 20.16 -2.80
CA PRO A 482 0.39 20.31 -1.37
C PRO A 482 0.92 19.06 -0.63
N PHE A 483 1.49 19.26 0.57
CA PHE A 483 2.05 18.14 1.31
C PHE A 483 0.99 17.42 2.19
N GLY A 484 -0.19 18.00 2.37
CA GLY A 484 -1.24 17.39 3.18
C GLY A 484 -0.77 17.12 4.62
N ARG A 485 -0.87 15.88 5.07
CA ARG A 485 -0.36 15.46 6.39
C ARG A 485 1.17 15.35 6.44
N GLY A 486 1.84 15.37 5.30
CA GLY A 486 3.30 15.36 5.24
C GLY A 486 3.95 16.59 5.82
N GLY A 487 3.25 17.73 5.81
CA GLY A 487 3.76 18.98 6.39
C GLY A 487 2.95 20.20 5.98
N ALA A 488 3.10 21.29 6.73
CA ALA A 488 2.42 22.56 6.45
C ALA A 488 3.14 23.29 5.33
N GLY A 489 2.83 22.96 4.08
CA GLY A 489 3.46 23.58 2.93
C GLY A 489 3.03 22.99 1.59
N PHE A 490 3.67 23.50 0.54
CA PHE A 490 3.46 23.03 -0.83
C PHE A 490 4.67 23.39 -1.70
N SER A 491 4.86 22.65 -2.78
CA SER A 491 5.78 22.99 -3.87
C SER A 491 5.03 23.37 -5.13
N VAL A 492 5.65 24.19 -5.96
CA VAL A 492 5.12 24.60 -7.28
C VAL A 492 6.14 24.24 -8.35
N LEU A 493 5.70 23.45 -9.31
CA LEU A 493 6.51 22.99 -10.44
C LEU A 493 5.92 23.51 -11.76
N ASP A 494 6.76 23.90 -12.69
CA ASP A 494 6.38 24.11 -14.07
C ASP A 494 6.56 22.81 -14.85
N VAL A 495 5.45 22.23 -15.28
CA VAL A 495 5.39 20.96 -16.00
C VAL A 495 4.98 21.16 -17.47
N THR A 496 5.20 22.34 -18.01
CA THR A 496 4.97 22.65 -19.44
C THR A 496 5.72 21.67 -20.33
N ASN A 497 6.98 21.37 -19.97
CA ASN A 497 7.76 20.25 -20.49
C ASN A 497 7.84 19.18 -19.39
N PRO A 498 7.02 18.13 -19.44
CA PRO A 498 6.89 17.20 -18.32
C PRO A 498 8.01 16.14 -18.25
N ILE A 499 8.94 16.13 -19.20
CA ILE A 499 9.96 15.08 -19.35
C ILE A 499 11.33 15.65 -19.04
N VAL A 500 12.09 14.92 -18.24
CA VAL A 500 13.50 15.19 -17.97
C VAL A 500 14.32 14.83 -19.21
N LYS A 501 14.41 15.78 -20.13
CA LYS A 501 15.24 15.61 -21.32
C LYS A 501 15.87 16.95 -21.71
N ASP A 502 17.17 16.92 -21.92
CA ASP A 502 17.95 18.06 -22.43
C ASP A 502 17.87 19.31 -21.53
N GLY A 503 17.57 19.14 -20.23
CA GLY A 503 17.47 20.23 -19.27
C GLY A 503 16.28 21.17 -19.46
N ALA A 504 15.26 20.75 -20.19
CA ALA A 504 14.15 21.61 -20.57
C ALA A 504 12.93 21.59 -19.62
N GLY A 505 12.90 20.76 -18.60
CA GLY A 505 11.77 20.68 -17.66
C GLY A 505 11.63 19.30 -17.02
N PRO A 506 10.81 19.06 -16.01
CA PRO A 506 10.04 20.08 -15.28
C PRO A 506 10.95 21.02 -14.48
N LEU A 507 10.44 22.21 -14.11
CA LEU A 507 11.21 23.18 -13.36
C LEU A 507 10.60 23.42 -11.99
N HIS A 508 11.42 23.43 -10.95
CA HIS A 508 10.96 23.85 -9.63
C HIS A 508 10.88 25.38 -9.58
N MET A 509 9.71 25.90 -9.28
CA MET A 509 9.51 27.35 -9.20
C MET A 509 9.78 27.87 -7.79
N PHE A 510 9.12 27.29 -6.81
CA PHE A 510 9.33 27.60 -5.40
C PHE A 510 8.65 26.55 -4.50
N THR A 511 9.09 26.54 -3.24
CA THR A 511 8.43 25.79 -2.16
C THR A 511 8.13 26.75 -1.02
N VAL A 512 6.94 26.65 -0.46
CA VAL A 512 6.52 27.38 0.74
C VAL A 512 6.21 26.39 1.83
N TYR A 513 6.82 26.54 2.98
CA TYR A 513 6.53 25.69 4.14
C TYR A 513 6.73 26.44 5.45
N ASN A 514 6.10 25.95 6.49
CA ASN A 514 6.27 26.50 7.84
C ASN A 514 7.48 25.85 8.51
N ASP A 515 8.51 26.63 8.73
CA ASP A 515 9.67 26.25 9.52
C ASP A 515 9.39 26.52 11.01
N TYR A 516 8.78 25.54 11.68
CA TYR A 516 8.40 25.66 13.09
C TYR A 516 9.61 25.66 14.05
N ILE A 517 10.78 25.19 13.61
CA ILE A 517 12.00 25.19 14.41
C ILE A 517 12.55 26.60 14.53
N ASN A 518 12.55 27.33 13.44
CA ASN A 518 13.04 28.71 13.39
C ASN A 518 11.92 29.76 13.53
N ASN A 519 10.68 29.36 13.79
CA ASN A 519 9.51 30.23 13.84
C ASN A 519 9.33 31.11 12.57
N LYS A 520 9.51 30.54 11.41
CA LYS A 520 9.42 31.21 10.11
C LYS A 520 8.38 30.56 9.21
#